data_c39b9fd95c1ffc6cd26f86b2ba2027f3
#
_entry.id   c39b9fd95c1ffc6cd26f86b2ba2027f3
#
_cell.length_a   1.000
_cell.length_b   1.000
_cell.length_c   1.000
_cell.angle_alpha   90.00
_cell.angle_beta   90.00
_cell.angle_gamma   90.00
#
_symmetry.space_group_name_H-M   'P 1'
#
loop_
_entity.id
_entity.type
_entity.pdbx_description
1 polymer ?
#
loop_
_entity_poly.entity_id
_entity_poly.type
_entity_poly.pdbx_seq_one_letter_code
_entity_poly.pdbx_strand_id
1 'polypeptide(L)'
;RLKKKRFVRSPKRNKSVIFHKKYSIQEVIKSNQVILIQVVKEERGNKGAAVTTRLSLAGKYCVLMPNTNKGGGISRKISDLKLRKKLKDVLNKLKIEAGMGAIIRTAGESMSLKEIKRDYNSLIKLWKEITSKTIKSNAPCLIHEEDNLIKRCLRDYFDASYESVLINNKLILSKCKEIVKQFMPSSVKKLKLYKDKKPIFFNHGIEKKIVDINNPNVKLRSGGYLVINQTEALVAIDINSGKFTKNRNIEDTAFQTNLEAAEEISRQIRIRDLAGLIVIDFIDMLDRNHNYKVEKRLKDLLKSDRARIQVGRISNFGLLELSRQRLKVNEGSKVSIKCSHCNGYGRVPSTHFLTNQLVRVFEELTHDKKKENIHILCSSHLGLLLEQNSSSKIFEKRKGSIIIDNELKELDFIICKQSEVILTNLESEINPDKLINLTKINKN
;
A
#
# COMPACT_ATOMS: atom_id res chain seq x y z
N ARG A 1 3.27 67.15 -10.68
CA ARG A 1 2.44 66.81 -9.48
C ARG A 1 1.88 65.40 -9.63
N LEU A 2 2.55 64.41 -9.02
CA LEU A 2 2.11 63.01 -8.97
C LEU A 2 1.20 62.81 -7.75
N LYS A 3 -0.05 62.42 -7.98
CA LYS A 3 -1.01 62.07 -6.93
C LYS A 3 -0.62 60.71 -6.29
N LYS A 4 -0.21 60.72 -5.05
CA LYS A 4 -0.01 59.50 -4.22
C LYS A 4 -1.36 58.81 -4.03
N LYS A 5 -1.54 57.59 -4.62
CA LYS A 5 -2.67 56.69 -4.29
C LYS A 5 -2.46 56.15 -2.87
N ARG A 6 -3.37 56.50 -1.96
CA ARG A 6 -3.48 55.90 -0.64
C ARG A 6 -3.86 54.43 -0.79
N PHE A 7 -2.95 53.52 -0.39
CA PHE A 7 -3.28 52.11 -0.19
C PHE A 7 -4.20 51.99 1.03
N VAL A 8 -5.44 51.59 0.80
CA VAL A 8 -6.36 51.20 1.85
C VAL A 8 -5.86 49.87 2.38
N ARG A 9 -5.36 49.85 3.61
CA ARG A 9 -5.01 48.62 4.32
C ARG A 9 -6.28 47.78 4.53
N SER A 10 -6.34 46.61 3.91
CA SER A 10 -7.35 45.59 4.21
C SER A 10 -7.36 45.25 5.71
N PRO A 11 -8.54 45.01 6.33
CA PRO A 11 -8.61 44.68 7.72
C PRO A 11 -7.80 43.45 8.03
N LYS A 12 -6.93 43.51 9.03
CA LYS A 12 -6.14 42.38 9.52
C LYS A 12 -7.11 41.25 9.84
N ARG A 13 -7.11 40.16 9.03
CA ARG A 13 -7.69 38.90 9.41
C ARG A 13 -7.09 38.52 10.77
N ASN A 14 -7.91 38.49 11.80
CA ASN A 14 -7.55 37.90 13.06
C ASN A 14 -7.06 36.47 12.79
N LYS A 15 -5.75 36.30 12.78
CA LYS A 15 -5.13 34.99 12.80
C LYS A 15 -5.54 34.37 14.15
N SER A 16 -6.53 33.48 14.14
CA SER A 16 -6.76 32.61 15.28
C SER A 16 -5.43 31.95 15.62
N VAL A 17 -4.83 32.37 16.71
CA VAL A 17 -3.56 31.82 17.21
C VAL A 17 -3.81 30.34 17.42
N ILE A 18 -3.15 29.50 16.64
CA ILE A 18 -3.31 28.05 16.74
C ILE A 18 -2.66 27.66 18.07
N PHE A 19 -3.47 27.39 19.08
CA PHE A 19 -3.07 27.20 20.49
C PHE A 19 -1.89 26.20 20.66
N HIS A 20 -1.84 25.17 19.83
CA HIS A 20 -0.78 24.14 19.85
C HIS A 20 0.58 24.61 19.30
N LYS A 21 0.69 25.83 18.73
CA LYS A 21 1.99 26.44 18.39
C LYS A 21 2.58 27.26 19.53
N LYS A 22 1.85 27.43 20.63
CA LYS A 22 2.20 28.32 21.73
C LYS A 22 2.88 27.58 22.90
N TYR A 23 2.65 26.27 23.00
CA TYR A 23 3.16 25.45 24.10
C TYR A 23 3.89 24.21 23.59
N SER A 24 4.95 23.82 24.25
CA SER A 24 5.60 22.53 24.04
C SER A 24 4.74 21.42 24.63
N ILE A 25 4.93 20.18 24.15
CA ILE A 25 4.14 19.04 24.64
C ILE A 25 4.40 18.79 26.14
N GLN A 26 5.62 19.07 26.62
CA GLN A 26 6.03 18.94 28.03
C GLN A 26 5.29 19.92 28.95
N GLU A 27 4.86 21.07 28.43
CA GLU A 27 4.10 22.06 29.20
C GLU A 27 2.63 21.66 29.34
N VAL A 28 2.11 20.84 28.44
CA VAL A 28 0.68 20.50 28.36
C VAL A 28 0.37 19.11 28.93
N ILE A 29 1.29 18.16 28.81
CA ILE A 29 1.14 16.78 29.30
C ILE A 29 2.16 16.53 30.40
N LYS A 30 1.68 16.08 31.57
CA LYS A 30 2.52 15.76 32.73
C LYS A 30 2.64 14.24 32.90
N SER A 31 3.74 13.81 33.54
CA SER A 31 3.92 12.42 33.96
C SER A 31 2.77 11.96 34.86
N ASN A 32 2.34 10.71 34.74
CA ASN A 32 1.23 10.10 35.48
C ASN A 32 -0.16 10.71 35.21
N GLN A 33 -0.30 11.52 34.16
CA GLN A 33 -1.60 12.05 33.77
C GLN A 33 -2.36 11.01 32.93
N VAL A 34 -3.60 10.69 33.32
CA VAL A 34 -4.51 9.85 32.57
C VAL A 34 -5.14 10.67 31.46
N ILE A 35 -4.98 10.25 30.21
CA ILE A 35 -5.52 10.92 29.02
C ILE A 35 -6.21 9.92 28.09
N LEU A 36 -7.27 10.37 27.42
CA LEU A 36 -7.92 9.61 26.36
C LEU A 36 -7.25 9.93 25.03
N ILE A 37 -6.71 8.91 24.38
CA ILE A 37 -6.02 9.03 23.09
C ILE A 37 -6.71 8.19 22.01
N GLN A 38 -6.62 8.63 20.78
CA GLN A 38 -7.01 7.87 19.59
C GLN A 38 -5.76 7.53 18.78
N VAL A 39 -5.58 6.25 18.43
CA VAL A 39 -4.55 5.81 17.49
C VAL A 39 -4.98 6.21 16.09
N VAL A 40 -4.14 7.00 15.41
CA VAL A 40 -4.38 7.50 14.05
C VAL A 40 -3.62 6.67 13.02
N LYS A 41 -2.44 6.19 13.40
CA LYS A 41 -1.59 5.33 12.57
C LYS A 41 -0.98 4.25 13.46
N GLU A 42 -0.94 3.06 12.94
CA GLU A 42 -0.24 1.93 13.55
C GLU A 42 1.28 2.12 13.51
N GLU A 43 1.99 1.31 14.26
CA GLU A 43 3.45 1.24 14.28
C GLU A 43 3.99 0.92 12.88
N ARG A 44 5.16 1.44 12.57
CA ARG A 44 5.81 1.18 11.28
C ARG A 44 7.32 1.12 11.44
N GLY A 45 7.92 -0.04 11.27
CA GLY A 45 9.34 -0.27 11.50
C GLY A 45 9.71 0.22 12.89
N ASN A 46 10.73 1.06 13.01
CA ASN A 46 11.20 1.62 14.28
C ASN A 46 10.38 2.82 14.79
N LYS A 47 9.27 3.17 14.11
CA LYS A 47 8.40 4.29 14.52
C LYS A 47 7.19 3.77 15.26
N GLY A 48 6.98 4.23 16.49
CA GLY A 48 5.78 3.94 17.27
C GLY A 48 4.50 4.48 16.65
N ALA A 49 3.37 4.05 17.18
CA ALA A 49 2.04 4.47 16.75
C ALA A 49 1.85 5.99 16.86
N ALA A 50 1.17 6.58 15.86
CA ALA A 50 0.79 7.99 15.93
C ALA A 50 -0.55 8.13 16.66
N VAL A 51 -0.56 8.88 17.74
CA VAL A 51 -1.73 9.10 18.59
C VAL A 51 -2.15 10.57 18.63
N THR A 52 -3.41 10.83 18.97
CA THR A 52 -3.95 12.18 19.14
C THR A 52 -4.95 12.21 20.28
N THR A 53 -5.01 13.34 20.98
CA THR A 53 -6.07 13.63 21.96
C THR A 53 -7.31 14.25 21.30
N ARG A 54 -7.22 14.67 20.04
CA ARG A 54 -8.36 15.19 19.27
C ARG A 54 -9.10 14.05 18.62
N LEU A 55 -10.21 13.66 19.23
CA LEU A 55 -10.97 12.49 18.82
C LEU A 55 -11.81 12.79 17.58
N SER A 56 -11.96 11.78 16.73
CA SER A 56 -12.80 11.82 15.54
C SER A 56 -13.54 10.49 15.36
N LEU A 57 -14.86 10.53 15.38
CA LEU A 57 -15.72 9.36 15.20
C LEU A 57 -16.32 9.39 13.80
N ALA A 58 -16.00 8.36 13.00
CA ALA A 58 -16.41 8.31 11.62
C ALA A 58 -17.77 7.62 11.46
N GLY A 59 -18.77 8.39 11.02
CA GLY A 59 -20.05 7.90 10.52
C GLY A 59 -20.01 7.63 9.00
N LYS A 60 -21.16 7.28 8.44
CA LYS A 60 -21.31 7.09 7.00
C LYS A 60 -21.29 8.42 6.26
N TYR A 61 -22.11 9.39 6.70
CA TYR A 61 -22.33 10.68 6.04
C TYR A 61 -21.63 11.83 6.73
N CYS A 62 -21.28 11.68 8.00
CA CYS A 62 -20.56 12.70 8.75
C CYS A 62 -19.45 12.11 9.65
N VAL A 63 -18.56 12.98 10.10
CA VAL A 63 -17.56 12.70 11.12
C VAL A 63 -17.83 13.61 12.29
N LEU A 64 -17.97 13.06 13.49
CA LEU A 64 -18.09 13.82 14.72
C LEU A 64 -16.72 14.04 15.36
N MET A 65 -16.44 15.27 15.74
CA MET A 65 -15.26 15.67 16.52
C MET A 65 -15.73 16.18 17.89
N PRO A 66 -15.77 15.30 18.90
CA PRO A 66 -16.47 15.60 20.16
C PRO A 66 -15.71 16.56 21.09
N ASN A 67 -14.45 16.84 20.82
CA ASN A 67 -13.60 17.70 21.65
C ASN A 67 -12.86 18.76 20.81
N THR A 68 -13.60 19.47 19.95
CA THR A 68 -13.04 20.55 19.14
C THR A 68 -13.94 21.79 19.11
N ASN A 69 -13.36 22.96 19.35
CA ASN A 69 -14.06 24.24 19.25
C ASN A 69 -14.16 24.78 17.81
N LYS A 70 -13.66 24.03 16.82
CA LYS A 70 -13.66 24.43 15.41
C LYS A 70 -14.96 24.06 14.74
N GLY A 71 -16.11 24.43 15.20
CA GLY A 71 -17.39 24.27 14.47
C GLY A 71 -17.43 23.19 13.39
N GLY A 72 -18.50 23.08 12.65
CA GLY A 72 -18.62 22.10 11.58
C GLY A 72 -17.91 22.49 10.26
N GLY A 73 -17.77 21.53 9.36
CA GLY A 73 -17.17 21.69 8.04
C GLY A 73 -17.80 20.79 6.99
N ILE A 74 -17.36 20.99 5.75
CA ILE A 74 -17.73 20.17 4.61
C ILE A 74 -16.45 19.59 4.03
N SER A 75 -16.48 18.33 3.62
CA SER A 75 -15.33 17.66 3.00
C SER A 75 -14.70 18.54 1.92
N ARG A 76 -13.36 18.62 1.90
CA ARG A 76 -12.61 19.37 0.90
C ARG A 76 -12.73 18.76 -0.50
N LYS A 77 -13.16 17.50 -0.60
CA LYS A 77 -13.36 16.80 -1.87
C LYS A 77 -14.61 17.28 -2.62
N ILE A 78 -15.58 17.88 -1.92
CA ILE A 78 -16.78 18.49 -2.54
C ILE A 78 -16.36 19.86 -3.06
N SER A 79 -16.18 20.01 -4.38
CA SER A 79 -15.70 21.24 -5.03
C SER A 79 -16.82 22.19 -5.47
N ASP A 80 -18.03 21.67 -5.71
CA ASP A 80 -19.18 22.45 -6.15
C ASP A 80 -19.62 23.46 -5.08
N LEU A 81 -19.57 24.76 -5.44
CA LEU A 81 -19.89 25.86 -4.53
C LEU A 81 -21.38 25.90 -4.14
N LYS A 82 -22.29 25.59 -5.08
CA LYS A 82 -23.74 25.55 -4.81
C LYS A 82 -24.08 24.47 -3.82
N LEU A 83 -23.51 23.28 -4.04
CA LEU A 83 -23.68 22.13 -3.17
C LEU A 83 -23.08 22.38 -1.78
N ARG A 84 -21.91 23.00 -1.70
CA ARG A 84 -21.30 23.40 -0.42
C ARG A 84 -22.18 24.35 0.37
N LYS A 85 -22.85 25.34 -0.27
CA LYS A 85 -23.82 26.22 0.42
C LYS A 85 -24.97 25.41 1.00
N LYS A 86 -25.60 24.55 0.19
CA LYS A 86 -26.70 23.66 0.63
C LYS A 86 -26.28 22.79 1.83
N LEU A 87 -25.11 22.17 1.77
CA LEU A 87 -24.61 21.33 2.86
C LEU A 87 -24.25 22.11 4.10
N LYS A 88 -23.84 23.39 3.98
CA LYS A 88 -23.62 24.29 5.12
C LYS A 88 -24.93 24.59 5.85
N ASP A 89 -26.00 24.79 5.12
CA ASP A 89 -27.34 25.00 5.70
C ASP A 89 -27.84 23.73 6.40
N VAL A 90 -27.57 22.56 5.84
CA VAL A 90 -27.84 21.27 6.49
C VAL A 90 -27.06 21.16 7.81
N LEU A 91 -25.78 21.51 7.79
CA LEU A 91 -24.91 21.46 8.98
C LEU A 91 -25.42 22.40 10.09
N ASN A 92 -25.83 23.63 9.73
CA ASN A 92 -26.39 24.59 10.67
C ASN A 92 -27.69 24.07 11.32
N LYS A 93 -28.51 23.31 10.58
CA LYS A 93 -29.73 22.67 11.07
C LYS A 93 -29.50 21.46 11.99
N LEU A 94 -28.29 20.91 12.05
CA LEU A 94 -27.95 19.76 12.92
C LEU A 94 -27.86 20.14 14.42
N LYS A 95 -27.82 21.45 14.77
CA LYS A 95 -27.70 21.92 16.16
C LYS A 95 -26.56 21.21 16.90
N ILE A 96 -25.34 21.38 16.41
CA ILE A 96 -24.14 20.76 17.00
C ILE A 96 -23.91 21.39 18.40
N GLU A 97 -23.67 20.56 19.41
CA GLU A 97 -23.42 20.99 20.78
C GLU A 97 -22.13 21.85 20.88
N ALA A 98 -22.10 22.79 21.82
CA ALA A 98 -20.93 23.62 22.08
C ALA A 98 -19.71 22.73 22.43
N GLY A 99 -18.53 23.06 21.89
CA GLY A 99 -17.31 22.25 22.09
C GLY A 99 -17.21 21.05 21.18
N MET A 100 -18.19 20.79 20.30
CA MET A 100 -18.14 19.74 19.28
C MET A 100 -18.08 20.31 17.87
N GLY A 101 -17.61 19.50 16.92
CA GLY A 101 -17.64 19.80 15.49
C GLY A 101 -18.12 18.61 14.70
N ALA A 102 -18.72 18.86 13.53
CA ALA A 102 -19.07 17.80 12.60
C ALA A 102 -18.64 18.16 11.18
N ILE A 103 -18.15 17.18 10.43
CA ILE A 103 -17.74 17.34 9.02
C ILE A 103 -18.62 16.44 8.16
N ILE A 104 -19.33 17.02 7.18
CA ILE A 104 -20.07 16.24 6.19
C ILE A 104 -19.08 15.62 5.21
N ARG A 105 -19.18 14.29 5.04
CA ARG A 105 -18.36 13.49 4.12
C ARG A 105 -18.91 13.57 2.70
N THR A 106 -18.10 13.17 1.70
CA THR A 106 -18.54 13.04 0.30
C THR A 106 -19.73 12.12 0.13
N ALA A 107 -19.83 11.03 0.90
CA ALA A 107 -20.98 10.13 0.90
C ALA A 107 -22.30 10.81 1.34
N GLY A 108 -22.24 11.96 2.03
CA GLY A 108 -23.42 12.75 2.44
C GLY A 108 -23.84 13.80 1.41
N GLU A 109 -23.16 13.92 0.27
CA GLU A 109 -23.36 14.96 -0.74
C GLU A 109 -24.77 15.03 -1.29
N SER A 110 -25.36 13.87 -1.59
CA SER A 110 -26.72 13.74 -2.14
C SER A 110 -27.80 13.35 -1.12
N MET A 111 -27.41 13.27 0.17
CA MET A 111 -28.30 12.75 1.20
C MET A 111 -29.21 13.84 1.78
N SER A 112 -30.39 13.40 2.25
CA SER A 112 -31.36 14.27 2.92
C SER A 112 -30.87 14.67 4.32
N LEU A 113 -31.40 15.81 4.84
CA LEU A 113 -31.15 16.23 6.21
C LEU A 113 -31.51 15.13 7.23
N LYS A 114 -32.57 14.37 6.98
CA LYS A 114 -33.05 13.29 7.86
C LYS A 114 -32.02 12.17 7.98
N GLU A 115 -31.36 11.81 6.88
CA GLU A 115 -30.35 10.75 6.85
C GLU A 115 -29.05 11.21 7.56
N ILE A 116 -28.58 12.42 7.24
CA ILE A 116 -27.40 13.00 7.87
C ILE A 116 -27.64 13.18 9.39
N LYS A 117 -28.82 13.63 9.81
CA LYS A 117 -29.19 13.78 11.22
C LYS A 117 -29.23 12.43 11.95
N ARG A 118 -29.71 11.37 11.29
CA ARG A 118 -29.71 10.02 11.86
C ARG A 118 -28.28 9.53 12.12
N ASP A 119 -27.38 9.69 11.14
CA ASP A 119 -25.99 9.32 11.26
C ASP A 119 -25.29 10.13 12.39
N TYR A 120 -25.50 11.43 12.44
CA TYR A 120 -25.01 12.30 13.50
C TYR A 120 -25.49 11.85 14.90
N ASN A 121 -26.78 11.56 15.05
CA ASN A 121 -27.33 11.12 16.34
C ASN A 121 -26.74 9.77 16.78
N SER A 122 -26.46 8.86 15.84
CA SER A 122 -25.78 7.59 16.15
C SER A 122 -24.37 7.82 16.68
N LEU A 123 -23.64 8.81 16.13
CA LEU A 123 -22.30 9.18 16.60
C LEU A 123 -22.34 9.86 17.98
N ILE A 124 -23.34 10.67 18.26
CA ILE A 124 -23.54 11.25 19.61
C ILE A 124 -23.79 10.14 20.63
N LYS A 125 -24.62 9.14 20.27
CA LYS A 125 -24.85 7.98 21.16
C LYS A 125 -23.56 7.22 21.43
N LEU A 126 -22.79 6.92 20.39
CA LEU A 126 -21.48 6.29 20.52
C LEU A 126 -20.52 7.11 21.40
N TRP A 127 -20.50 8.42 21.24
CA TRP A 127 -19.67 9.30 22.07
C TRP A 127 -20.06 9.22 23.54
N LYS A 128 -21.35 9.22 23.86
CA LYS A 128 -21.85 9.05 25.24
C LYS A 128 -21.43 7.70 25.82
N GLU A 129 -21.47 6.63 25.04
CA GLU A 129 -21.01 5.30 25.45
C GLU A 129 -19.50 5.29 25.75
N ILE A 130 -18.69 5.90 24.87
CA ILE A 130 -17.23 6.05 25.05
C ILE A 130 -16.95 6.84 26.34
N THR A 131 -17.59 7.97 26.53
CA THR A 131 -17.41 8.83 27.71
C THR A 131 -17.76 8.09 29.00
N SER A 132 -18.92 7.41 29.03
CA SER A 132 -19.35 6.64 30.19
C SER A 132 -18.36 5.49 30.51
N LYS A 133 -17.87 4.80 29.50
CA LYS A 133 -16.87 3.74 29.68
C LYS A 133 -15.53 4.29 30.17
N THR A 134 -15.09 5.43 29.64
CA THR A 134 -13.83 6.08 30.04
C THR A 134 -13.84 6.43 31.52
N ILE A 135 -14.97 7.01 32.04
CA ILE A 135 -15.09 7.39 33.44
C ILE A 135 -15.08 6.18 34.40
N LYS A 136 -15.62 5.04 33.94
CA LYS A 136 -15.72 3.80 34.73
C LYS A 136 -14.50 2.90 34.65
N SER A 137 -13.55 3.18 33.78
CA SER A 137 -12.41 2.28 33.50
C SER A 137 -11.12 2.81 34.11
N ASN A 138 -10.27 1.92 34.59
CA ASN A 138 -8.93 2.25 35.05
C ASN A 138 -7.93 2.21 33.88
N ALA A 139 -7.03 3.19 33.84
CA ALA A 139 -5.96 3.22 32.82
C ALA A 139 -4.79 2.30 33.22
N PRO A 140 -4.11 1.68 32.24
CA PRO A 140 -4.37 1.70 30.80
C PRO A 140 -5.43 0.64 30.38
N CYS A 141 -6.39 1.02 29.54
CA CYS A 141 -7.40 0.08 29.02
C CYS A 141 -7.91 0.50 27.63
N LEU A 142 -8.40 -0.47 26.86
CA LEU A 142 -9.04 -0.24 25.58
C LEU A 142 -10.50 0.23 25.83
N ILE A 143 -10.79 1.49 25.51
CA ILE A 143 -12.12 2.06 25.67
C ILE A 143 -13.03 1.70 24.51
N HIS A 144 -12.57 1.92 23.29
CA HIS A 144 -13.32 1.66 22.06
C HIS A 144 -12.38 1.26 20.93
N GLU A 145 -12.76 0.22 20.23
CA GLU A 145 -12.12 -0.22 19.01
C GLU A 145 -13.09 0.00 17.84
N GLU A 146 -12.61 0.59 16.74
CA GLU A 146 -13.43 0.73 15.56
C GLU A 146 -13.70 -0.67 14.98
N ASP A 147 -14.95 -1.05 15.08
CA ASP A 147 -15.47 -2.36 14.79
C ASP A 147 -14.93 -3.03 13.52
N ASN A 148 -15.06 -4.32 13.55
CA ASN A 148 -14.97 -5.33 12.49
C ASN A 148 -14.93 -4.76 11.06
N LEU A 149 -14.01 -5.30 10.25
CA LEU A 149 -13.86 -5.04 8.81
C LEU A 149 -15.19 -4.94 8.07
N ILE A 150 -16.16 -5.78 8.41
CA ILE A 150 -17.49 -5.81 7.80
C ILE A 150 -18.25 -4.49 8.03
N LYS A 151 -18.29 -4.00 9.27
CA LYS A 151 -18.97 -2.72 9.60
C LYS A 151 -18.31 -1.57 8.86
N ARG A 152 -16.96 -1.57 8.82
CA ARG A 152 -16.19 -0.58 8.07
C ARG A 152 -16.49 -0.64 6.56
N CYS A 153 -16.54 -1.85 5.98
CA CYS A 153 -16.90 -2.04 4.57
C CYS A 153 -18.32 -1.53 4.27
N LEU A 154 -19.31 -1.91 5.07
CA LEU A 154 -20.70 -1.48 4.88
C LEU A 154 -20.86 0.03 5.07
N ARG A 155 -20.19 0.62 6.04
CA ARG A 155 -20.20 2.07 6.27
C ARG A 155 -19.59 2.83 5.11
N ASP A 156 -18.44 2.37 4.65
CA ASP A 156 -17.58 3.15 3.79
C ASP A 156 -17.74 2.83 2.29
N TYR A 157 -18.08 1.61 1.91
CA TYR A 157 -18.19 1.20 0.50
C TYR A 157 -19.62 0.96 0.04
N PHE A 158 -20.49 0.46 0.89
CA PHE A 158 -21.84 0.16 0.48
C PHE A 158 -22.70 1.42 0.37
N ASP A 159 -23.32 1.65 -0.79
CA ASP A 159 -24.24 2.75 -1.06
C ASP A 159 -25.46 2.29 -1.87
N ALA A 160 -26.32 3.21 -2.26
CA ALA A 160 -27.54 2.92 -2.99
C ALA A 160 -27.32 2.41 -4.43
N SER A 161 -26.14 2.61 -5.02
CA SER A 161 -25.81 2.18 -6.39
C SER A 161 -25.57 0.67 -6.50
N TYR A 162 -25.23 0.01 -5.38
CA TYR A 162 -25.01 -1.44 -5.38
C TYR A 162 -26.33 -2.20 -5.55
N GLU A 163 -26.35 -3.20 -6.41
CA GLU A 163 -27.49 -4.09 -6.63
C GLU A 163 -27.71 -5.03 -5.43
N SER A 164 -26.65 -5.68 -4.98
CA SER A 164 -26.70 -6.62 -3.86
C SER A 164 -25.35 -6.75 -3.16
N VAL A 165 -25.42 -7.21 -1.91
CA VAL A 165 -24.27 -7.66 -1.11
C VAL A 165 -24.51 -9.12 -0.76
N LEU A 166 -23.67 -10.00 -1.26
CA LEU A 166 -23.78 -11.44 -1.04
C LEU A 166 -22.94 -11.85 0.18
N ILE A 167 -23.54 -12.63 1.06
CA ILE A 167 -22.93 -13.10 2.29
C ILE A 167 -23.20 -14.60 2.44
N ASN A 168 -22.17 -15.39 2.64
CA ASN A 168 -22.25 -16.86 2.71
C ASN A 168 -22.56 -17.42 4.11
N ASN A 169 -22.71 -16.57 5.12
CA ASN A 169 -22.99 -16.98 6.50
C ASN A 169 -24.24 -16.28 7.03
N LYS A 170 -25.19 -17.07 7.58
CA LYS A 170 -26.47 -16.55 8.09
C LYS A 170 -26.31 -15.63 9.30
N LEU A 171 -25.40 -15.95 10.23
CA LEU A 171 -25.17 -15.14 11.43
C LEU A 171 -24.53 -13.80 11.07
N ILE A 172 -23.61 -13.80 10.10
CA ILE A 172 -22.99 -12.58 9.61
C ILE A 172 -24.02 -11.74 8.85
N LEU A 173 -24.90 -12.37 8.05
CA LEU A 173 -25.98 -11.66 7.36
C LEU A 173 -26.91 -10.93 8.32
N SER A 174 -27.33 -11.56 9.44
CA SER A 174 -28.19 -10.90 10.43
C SER A 174 -27.49 -9.67 11.03
N LYS A 175 -26.21 -9.81 11.47
CA LYS A 175 -25.39 -8.69 11.95
C LYS A 175 -25.25 -7.57 10.93
N CYS A 176 -25.00 -7.92 9.64
CA CYS A 176 -24.93 -6.93 8.56
C CYS A 176 -26.25 -6.18 8.36
N LYS A 177 -27.39 -6.89 8.44
CA LYS A 177 -28.72 -6.26 8.35
C LYS A 177 -28.97 -5.27 9.49
N GLU A 178 -28.59 -5.60 10.72
CA GLU A 178 -28.67 -4.70 11.87
C GLU A 178 -27.82 -3.46 11.68
N ILE A 179 -26.56 -3.62 11.25
CA ILE A 179 -25.65 -2.52 10.96
C ILE A 179 -26.24 -1.59 9.87
N VAL A 180 -26.67 -2.16 8.74
CA VAL A 180 -27.21 -1.36 7.63
C VAL A 180 -28.54 -0.68 8.00
N LYS A 181 -29.38 -1.31 8.84
CA LYS A 181 -30.62 -0.73 9.34
C LYS A 181 -30.39 0.58 10.10
N GLN A 182 -29.24 0.76 10.77
CA GLN A 182 -28.93 1.96 11.52
C GLN A 182 -28.73 3.19 10.61
N PHE A 183 -28.08 3.04 9.45
CA PHE A 183 -27.75 4.17 8.57
C PHE A 183 -28.48 4.16 7.22
N MET A 184 -28.84 2.97 6.67
CA MET A 184 -29.53 2.83 5.37
C MET A 184 -30.67 1.81 5.41
N PRO A 185 -31.77 2.05 6.12
CA PRO A 185 -32.86 1.06 6.28
C PRO A 185 -33.44 0.58 4.96
N SER A 186 -33.55 1.46 3.96
CA SER A 186 -34.07 1.14 2.61
C SER A 186 -33.22 0.11 1.87
N SER A 187 -31.94 0.03 2.17
CA SER A 187 -30.98 -0.84 1.48
C SER A 187 -30.78 -2.20 2.15
N VAL A 188 -31.46 -2.47 3.26
CA VAL A 188 -31.39 -3.78 3.97
C VAL A 188 -31.78 -4.95 3.06
N LYS A 189 -32.77 -4.74 2.17
CA LYS A 189 -33.22 -5.76 1.21
C LYS A 189 -32.14 -6.19 0.21
N LYS A 190 -31.11 -5.38 0.00
CA LYS A 190 -29.98 -5.68 -0.90
C LYS A 190 -28.98 -6.67 -0.31
N LEU A 191 -29.03 -6.92 1.00
CA LEU A 191 -28.18 -7.94 1.64
C LEU A 191 -28.83 -9.30 1.48
N LYS A 192 -28.20 -10.20 0.72
CA LYS A 192 -28.71 -11.51 0.36
C LYS A 192 -27.79 -12.63 0.86
N LEU A 193 -28.39 -13.76 1.25
CA LEU A 193 -27.63 -14.96 1.56
C LEU A 193 -27.19 -15.62 0.26
N TYR A 194 -25.89 -15.88 0.14
CA TYR A 194 -25.35 -16.69 -0.93
C TYR A 194 -25.65 -18.17 -0.66
N LYS A 195 -26.28 -18.85 -1.60
CA LYS A 195 -26.76 -20.23 -1.42
C LYS A 195 -26.14 -21.26 -2.38
N ASP A 196 -25.35 -20.78 -3.36
CA ASP A 196 -24.75 -21.68 -4.34
C ASP A 196 -23.72 -22.60 -3.72
N LYS A 197 -23.55 -23.80 -4.32
CA LYS A 197 -22.57 -24.80 -3.87
C LYS A 197 -21.11 -24.39 -4.16
N LYS A 198 -20.89 -23.58 -5.22
CA LYS A 198 -19.55 -23.10 -5.56
C LYS A 198 -19.11 -22.01 -4.59
N PRO A 199 -17.82 -21.93 -4.20
CA PRO A 199 -17.31 -20.84 -3.37
C PRO A 199 -17.61 -19.48 -4.02
N ILE A 200 -18.03 -18.49 -3.20
CA ILE A 200 -18.52 -17.19 -3.68
C ILE A 200 -17.48 -16.45 -4.55
N PHE A 201 -16.21 -16.46 -4.17
CA PHE A 201 -15.16 -15.78 -4.92
C PHE A 201 -14.86 -16.47 -6.26
N PHE A 202 -14.95 -17.81 -6.28
CA PHE A 202 -14.80 -18.60 -7.49
C PHE A 202 -15.93 -18.35 -8.49
N ASN A 203 -17.17 -18.32 -7.97
CA ASN A 203 -18.36 -18.10 -8.80
C ASN A 203 -18.38 -16.71 -9.48
N HIS A 204 -17.79 -15.72 -8.81
CA HIS A 204 -17.70 -14.35 -9.33
C HIS A 204 -16.31 -14.01 -9.95
N GLY A 205 -15.45 -15.00 -10.18
CA GLY A 205 -14.12 -14.81 -10.81
C GLY A 205 -13.18 -13.91 -10.01
N ILE A 206 -13.38 -13.81 -8.70
CA ILE A 206 -12.57 -12.95 -7.81
C ILE A 206 -11.24 -13.62 -7.46
N GLU A 207 -11.19 -14.96 -7.31
CA GLU A 207 -9.96 -15.69 -6.98
C GLU A 207 -8.82 -15.39 -7.95
N LYS A 208 -9.09 -15.48 -9.25
CA LYS A 208 -8.09 -15.14 -10.26
C LYS A 208 -7.60 -13.70 -10.12
N LYS A 209 -8.50 -12.75 -9.84
CA LYS A 209 -8.13 -11.34 -9.66
C LYS A 209 -7.27 -11.11 -8.41
N ILE A 210 -7.47 -11.90 -7.35
CA ILE A 210 -6.63 -11.84 -6.13
C ILE A 210 -5.21 -12.27 -6.46
N VAL A 211 -5.04 -13.36 -7.23
CA VAL A 211 -3.72 -13.82 -7.69
C VAL A 211 -3.05 -12.77 -8.59
N ASP A 212 -3.82 -12.19 -9.52
CA ASP A 212 -3.34 -11.20 -10.48
C ASP A 212 -2.90 -9.87 -9.83
N ILE A 213 -3.32 -9.58 -8.60
CA ILE A 213 -2.90 -8.35 -7.87
C ILE A 213 -1.38 -8.26 -7.72
N ASN A 214 -0.69 -9.38 -7.57
CA ASN A 214 0.77 -9.41 -7.40
C ASN A 214 1.54 -9.51 -8.73
N ASN A 215 0.84 -9.73 -9.85
CA ASN A 215 1.49 -9.79 -11.16
C ASN A 215 1.89 -8.36 -11.61
N PRO A 216 3.17 -8.08 -11.90
CA PRO A 216 3.57 -6.76 -12.39
C PRO A 216 2.90 -6.41 -13.72
N ASN A 217 2.62 -7.39 -14.57
CA ASN A 217 2.05 -7.19 -15.90
C ASN A 217 0.52 -7.17 -15.86
N VAL A 218 -0.09 -6.11 -16.38
CA VAL A 218 -1.54 -5.95 -16.47
C VAL A 218 -1.94 -5.74 -17.92
N LYS A 219 -2.71 -6.66 -18.49
CA LYS A 219 -3.17 -6.58 -19.88
C LYS A 219 -4.26 -5.53 -20.04
N LEU A 220 -4.17 -4.76 -21.12
CA LEU A 220 -5.20 -3.84 -21.59
C LEU A 220 -6.15 -4.55 -22.58
N ARG A 221 -7.35 -4.00 -22.75
CA ARG A 221 -8.36 -4.59 -23.66
C ARG A 221 -7.94 -4.51 -25.14
N SER A 222 -7.19 -3.47 -25.49
CA SER A 222 -6.64 -3.26 -26.83
C SER A 222 -5.55 -4.27 -27.22
N GLY A 223 -4.95 -4.94 -26.23
CA GLY A 223 -3.81 -5.84 -26.43
C GLY A 223 -2.48 -5.24 -25.97
N GLY A 224 -2.48 -3.98 -25.56
CA GLY A 224 -1.37 -3.38 -24.81
C GLY A 224 -1.28 -3.92 -23.39
N TYR A 225 -0.30 -3.47 -22.62
CA TYR A 225 -0.15 -3.87 -21.22
C TYR A 225 0.59 -2.80 -20.40
N LEU A 226 0.33 -2.83 -19.10
CA LEU A 226 1.05 -2.02 -18.11
C LEU A 226 2.07 -2.91 -17.40
N VAL A 227 3.20 -2.33 -17.03
CA VAL A 227 4.17 -2.93 -16.12
C VAL A 227 4.23 -2.08 -14.85
N ILE A 228 3.84 -2.66 -13.72
CA ILE A 228 3.76 -1.97 -12.43
C ILE A 228 4.86 -2.49 -11.52
N ASN A 229 5.87 -1.69 -11.27
CA ASN A 229 7.00 -2.02 -10.41
C ASN A 229 7.00 -1.12 -9.17
N GLN A 230 7.07 -1.75 -8.01
CA GLN A 230 7.21 -1.04 -6.74
C GLN A 230 8.67 -1.08 -6.30
N THR A 231 9.29 0.09 -6.20
CA THR A 231 10.64 0.26 -5.67
C THR A 231 10.57 0.72 -4.19
N GLU A 232 11.72 0.90 -3.56
CA GLU A 232 11.80 1.42 -2.20
C GLU A 232 11.21 2.85 -2.09
N ALA A 233 11.49 3.71 -3.07
CA ALA A 233 11.14 5.13 -3.04
C ALA A 233 9.82 5.46 -3.73
N LEU A 234 9.47 4.79 -4.81
CA LEU A 234 8.33 5.12 -5.66
C LEU A 234 7.73 3.87 -6.36
N VAL A 235 6.57 4.06 -6.96
CA VAL A 235 5.97 3.08 -7.87
C VAL A 235 6.16 3.60 -9.30
N ALA A 236 6.77 2.79 -10.15
CA ALA A 236 6.89 3.05 -11.58
C ALA A 236 5.82 2.26 -12.34
N ILE A 237 5.16 2.91 -13.29
CA ILE A 237 4.16 2.30 -14.18
C ILE A 237 4.56 2.63 -15.61
N ASP A 238 4.91 1.62 -16.38
CA ASP A 238 5.26 1.69 -17.79
C ASP A 238 4.09 1.22 -18.65
N ILE A 239 3.87 1.87 -19.81
CA ILE A 239 2.76 1.59 -20.73
C ILE A 239 3.30 1.11 -22.05
N ASN A 240 2.88 -0.07 -22.45
CA ASN A 240 3.27 -0.71 -23.71
C ASN A 240 2.05 -0.90 -24.62
N SER A 241 2.13 -0.43 -25.87
CA SER A 241 1.06 -0.61 -26.86
C SER A 241 0.91 -2.07 -27.35
N GLY A 242 1.94 -2.90 -27.14
CA GLY A 242 1.94 -4.28 -27.59
C GLY A 242 1.75 -4.41 -29.11
N LYS A 243 0.91 -5.36 -29.52
CA LYS A 243 0.60 -5.61 -30.94
C LYS A 243 -0.61 -4.80 -31.44
N PHE A 244 -0.95 -3.70 -30.78
CA PHE A 244 -2.09 -2.88 -31.18
C PHE A 244 -1.74 -2.01 -32.39
N THR A 245 -2.04 -2.55 -33.59
CA THR A 245 -1.73 -1.91 -34.89
C THR A 245 -3.01 -1.59 -35.69
N LYS A 246 -4.16 -1.48 -35.03
CA LYS A 246 -5.44 -1.25 -35.75
C LYS A 246 -5.54 0.12 -36.42
N ASN A 247 -4.85 1.13 -35.91
CA ASN A 247 -4.88 2.46 -36.49
C ASN A 247 -3.68 2.66 -37.43
N ARG A 248 -3.92 3.32 -38.58
CA ARG A 248 -2.87 3.68 -39.53
C ARG A 248 -1.93 4.76 -38.99
N ASN A 249 -2.36 5.49 -37.96
CA ASN A 249 -1.60 6.59 -37.37
C ASN A 249 -1.04 6.15 -35.98
N ILE A 250 0.27 6.28 -35.81
CA ILE A 250 0.99 5.96 -34.58
C ILE A 250 0.51 6.84 -33.42
N GLU A 251 0.29 8.14 -33.67
CA GLU A 251 -0.21 9.13 -32.71
C GLU A 251 -1.59 8.72 -32.15
N ASP A 252 -2.55 8.35 -33.01
CA ASP A 252 -3.87 7.90 -32.57
C ASP A 252 -3.83 6.62 -31.77
N THR A 253 -2.93 5.71 -32.14
CA THR A 253 -2.68 4.47 -31.39
C THR A 253 -2.15 4.76 -29.99
N ALA A 254 -1.16 5.64 -29.86
CA ALA A 254 -0.60 6.10 -28.60
C ALA A 254 -1.68 6.75 -27.73
N PHE A 255 -2.47 7.65 -28.29
CA PHE A 255 -3.53 8.36 -27.58
C PHE A 255 -4.60 7.39 -27.04
N GLN A 256 -5.08 6.45 -27.86
CA GLN A 256 -6.08 5.47 -27.44
C GLN A 256 -5.54 4.50 -26.35
N THR A 257 -4.30 4.05 -26.54
CA THR A 257 -3.64 3.20 -25.55
C THR A 257 -3.46 3.94 -24.23
N ASN A 258 -3.04 5.19 -24.25
CA ASN A 258 -2.87 6.02 -23.06
C ASN A 258 -4.20 6.31 -22.33
N LEU A 259 -5.30 6.51 -23.06
CA LEU A 259 -6.63 6.68 -22.47
C LEU A 259 -7.08 5.40 -21.74
N GLU A 260 -6.91 4.25 -22.39
CA GLU A 260 -7.23 2.95 -21.79
C GLU A 260 -6.32 2.66 -20.58
N ALA A 261 -5.03 2.95 -20.71
CA ALA A 261 -4.06 2.84 -19.63
C ALA A 261 -4.45 3.70 -18.42
N ALA A 262 -4.88 4.96 -18.63
CA ALA A 262 -5.33 5.83 -17.55
C ALA A 262 -6.52 5.25 -16.78
N GLU A 263 -7.46 4.57 -17.46
CA GLU A 263 -8.57 3.86 -16.83
C GLU A 263 -8.09 2.69 -15.97
N GLU A 264 -7.25 1.84 -16.54
CA GLU A 264 -6.75 0.66 -15.84
C GLU A 264 -5.80 1.05 -14.70
N ILE A 265 -4.93 2.04 -14.87
CA ILE A 265 -4.05 2.57 -13.81
C ILE A 265 -4.87 3.06 -12.63
N SER A 266 -5.94 3.83 -12.87
CA SER A 266 -6.81 4.31 -11.79
C SER A 266 -7.46 3.17 -11.01
N ARG A 267 -7.75 2.06 -11.67
CA ARG A 267 -8.27 0.82 -11.06
C ARG A 267 -7.19 0.09 -10.27
N GLN A 268 -6.00 -0.09 -10.86
CA GLN A 268 -4.89 -0.80 -10.25
C GLN A 268 -4.34 -0.09 -9.01
N ILE A 269 -4.25 1.24 -9.03
CA ILE A 269 -3.85 2.05 -7.87
C ILE A 269 -4.75 1.76 -6.65
N ARG A 270 -6.07 1.60 -6.86
CA ARG A 270 -7.02 1.29 -5.78
C ARG A 270 -6.99 -0.16 -5.35
N ILE A 271 -6.91 -1.10 -6.28
CA ILE A 271 -6.94 -2.55 -5.99
C ILE A 271 -5.66 -2.97 -5.24
N ARG A 272 -4.51 -2.48 -5.69
CA ARG A 272 -3.19 -2.77 -5.09
C ARG A 272 -2.85 -1.87 -3.90
N ASP A 273 -3.70 -0.87 -3.59
CA ASP A 273 -3.45 0.19 -2.59
C ASP A 273 -2.08 0.86 -2.76
N LEU A 274 -1.69 1.12 -4.03
CA LEU A 274 -0.42 1.79 -4.35
C LEU A 274 -0.43 3.18 -3.74
N ALA A 275 0.64 3.55 -3.04
CA ALA A 275 0.70 4.81 -2.29
C ALA A 275 2.12 5.38 -2.26
N GLY A 276 2.22 6.67 -1.95
CA GLY A 276 3.46 7.42 -2.01
C GLY A 276 3.58 8.14 -3.35
N LEU A 277 4.77 8.25 -3.88
CA LEU A 277 5.04 8.79 -5.20
C LEU A 277 4.81 7.70 -6.25
N ILE A 278 4.03 8.00 -7.28
CA ILE A 278 3.76 7.12 -8.40
C ILE A 278 4.12 7.89 -9.66
N VAL A 279 4.96 7.30 -10.49
CA VAL A 279 5.40 7.85 -11.78
C VAL A 279 4.83 6.96 -12.89
N ILE A 280 4.16 7.56 -13.85
CA ILE A 280 3.56 6.89 -14.99
C ILE A 280 4.30 7.35 -16.22
N ASP A 281 4.81 6.41 -17.00
CA ASP A 281 5.44 6.63 -18.30
C ASP A 281 4.40 6.40 -19.39
N PHE A 282 3.89 7.51 -19.94
CA PHE A 282 2.91 7.47 -21.03
C PHE A 282 3.64 7.34 -22.38
N ILE A 283 3.03 6.61 -23.31
CA ILE A 283 3.53 6.54 -24.67
C ILE A 283 3.56 7.98 -25.22
N ASP A 284 4.66 8.36 -25.87
CA ASP A 284 4.86 9.69 -26.40
C ASP A 284 3.72 10.13 -27.34
N MET A 285 3.22 11.33 -27.10
CA MET A 285 2.20 12.00 -27.92
C MET A 285 2.68 13.40 -28.29
N LEU A 286 2.65 13.72 -29.58
CA LEU A 286 3.08 15.00 -30.11
C LEU A 286 2.04 16.10 -29.86
N ASP A 287 0.73 15.75 -29.92
CA ASP A 287 -0.36 16.70 -29.71
C ASP A 287 -0.58 16.99 -28.22
N ARG A 288 -0.37 18.24 -27.84
CA ARG A 288 -0.65 18.73 -26.47
C ARG A 288 -2.11 18.56 -26.03
N ASN A 289 -3.06 18.54 -26.98
CA ASN A 289 -4.47 18.28 -26.66
C ASN A 289 -4.67 16.83 -26.25
N HIS A 290 -3.95 15.88 -26.85
CA HIS A 290 -3.98 14.47 -26.45
C HIS A 290 -3.45 14.31 -25.02
N ASN A 291 -2.30 14.89 -24.72
CA ASN A 291 -1.75 14.94 -23.37
C ASN A 291 -2.76 15.48 -22.35
N TYR A 292 -3.39 16.62 -22.66
CA TYR A 292 -4.40 17.22 -21.77
C TYR A 292 -5.63 16.31 -21.57
N LYS A 293 -6.10 15.63 -22.62
CA LYS A 293 -7.25 14.71 -22.53
C LYS A 293 -6.93 13.50 -21.65
N VAL A 294 -5.72 12.93 -21.79
CA VAL A 294 -5.26 11.79 -20.95
C VAL A 294 -5.13 12.23 -19.49
N GLU A 295 -4.48 13.38 -19.22
CA GLU A 295 -4.40 13.94 -17.86
C GLU A 295 -5.77 14.14 -17.24
N LYS A 296 -6.70 14.76 -17.98
CA LYS A 296 -8.06 15.04 -17.51
C LYS A 296 -8.78 13.74 -17.21
N ARG A 297 -8.69 12.73 -18.09
CA ARG A 297 -9.29 11.42 -17.90
C ARG A 297 -8.79 10.75 -16.61
N LEU A 298 -7.48 10.69 -16.42
CA LEU A 298 -6.88 10.12 -15.21
C LEU A 298 -7.33 10.90 -13.95
N LYS A 299 -7.30 12.23 -13.97
CA LYS A 299 -7.75 13.07 -12.85
C LYS A 299 -9.22 12.82 -12.49
N ASP A 300 -10.09 12.69 -13.49
CA ASP A 300 -11.53 12.44 -13.27
C ASP A 300 -11.78 11.06 -12.68
N LEU A 301 -11.10 10.04 -13.15
CA LEU A 301 -11.20 8.67 -12.63
C LEU A 301 -10.70 8.55 -11.19
N LEU A 302 -9.62 9.27 -10.85
CA LEU A 302 -9.05 9.27 -9.50
C LEU A 302 -9.88 10.06 -8.47
N LYS A 303 -10.87 10.89 -8.89
CA LYS A 303 -11.78 11.58 -7.96
C LYS A 303 -12.58 10.61 -7.09
N SER A 304 -12.86 9.41 -7.60
CA SER A 304 -13.57 8.37 -6.86
C SER A 304 -12.74 7.70 -5.77
N ASP A 305 -11.41 7.90 -5.76
CA ASP A 305 -10.54 7.34 -4.73
C ASP A 305 -10.74 8.06 -3.39
N ARG A 306 -10.70 7.31 -2.30
CA ARG A 306 -10.81 7.85 -0.94
C ARG A 306 -9.54 8.52 -0.47
N ALA A 307 -8.38 8.05 -0.95
CA ALA A 307 -7.11 8.64 -0.64
C ALA A 307 -7.02 10.09 -1.16
N ARG A 308 -6.23 10.89 -0.49
CA ARG A 308 -5.87 12.19 -1.03
C ARG A 308 -4.83 11.99 -2.12
N ILE A 309 -5.17 12.42 -3.34
CA ILE A 309 -4.30 12.31 -4.51
C ILE A 309 -3.99 13.72 -5.02
N GLN A 310 -2.74 13.94 -5.40
CA GLN A 310 -2.28 15.11 -6.16
C GLN A 310 -1.72 14.59 -7.47
N VAL A 311 -2.21 15.10 -8.59
CA VAL A 311 -1.82 14.66 -9.93
C VAL A 311 -1.16 15.82 -10.66
N GLY A 312 0.05 15.59 -11.14
CA GLY A 312 0.82 16.53 -11.95
C GLY A 312 0.28 16.72 -13.36
N ARG A 313 1.15 17.15 -14.25
CA ARG A 313 0.95 17.19 -15.70
C ARG A 313 1.91 16.21 -16.36
N ILE A 314 1.61 15.79 -17.57
CA ILE A 314 2.56 15.05 -18.40
C ILE A 314 3.70 15.99 -18.75
N SER A 315 4.92 15.60 -18.41
CA SER A 315 6.14 16.35 -18.71
C SER A 315 6.52 16.24 -20.19
N ASN A 316 7.53 17.01 -20.62
CA ASN A 316 8.08 16.88 -21.98
C ASN A 316 8.76 15.52 -22.24
N PHE A 317 8.95 14.72 -21.20
CA PHE A 317 9.51 13.36 -21.26
C PHE A 317 8.44 12.27 -21.20
N GLY A 318 7.16 12.57 -21.43
CA GLY A 318 6.07 11.59 -21.33
C GLY A 318 5.66 11.21 -19.89
N LEU A 319 6.39 11.67 -18.88
CA LEU A 319 6.19 11.25 -17.49
C LEU A 319 5.10 12.06 -16.79
N LEU A 320 4.19 11.38 -16.11
CA LEU A 320 3.22 11.98 -15.20
C LEU A 320 3.48 11.52 -13.77
N GLU A 321 3.69 12.49 -12.89
CA GLU A 321 3.89 12.28 -11.47
C GLU A 321 2.58 12.45 -10.72
N LEU A 322 2.31 11.56 -9.77
CA LEU A 322 1.22 11.71 -8.83
C LEU A 322 1.63 11.25 -7.42
N SER A 323 1.05 11.86 -6.41
CA SER A 323 1.21 11.41 -5.04
C SER A 323 -0.13 10.94 -4.47
N ARG A 324 -0.14 9.77 -3.83
CA ARG A 324 -1.32 9.20 -3.19
C ARG A 324 -1.05 8.94 -1.71
N GLN A 325 -1.94 9.44 -0.86
CA GLN A 325 -1.87 9.19 0.57
C GLN A 325 -2.03 7.68 0.85
N ARG A 326 -1.13 7.13 1.67
CA ARG A 326 -1.22 5.76 2.14
C ARG A 326 -2.39 5.62 3.11
N LEU A 327 -3.32 4.71 2.82
CA LEU A 327 -4.51 4.47 3.64
C LEU A 327 -4.27 3.38 4.69
N LYS A 328 -3.48 2.36 4.35
CA LYS A 328 -3.09 1.27 5.25
C LYS A 328 -1.57 1.25 5.40
N VAL A 329 -1.11 0.72 6.50
CA VAL A 329 0.29 0.28 6.57
C VAL A 329 0.37 -0.94 5.65
N ASN A 330 1.26 -0.89 4.63
CA ASN A 330 1.60 -2.10 3.90
C ASN A 330 2.26 -3.05 4.91
N GLU A 331 1.48 -3.92 5.47
CA GLU A 331 1.99 -5.19 5.91
C GLU A 331 2.44 -5.87 4.61
N GLY A 332 3.75 -5.94 4.41
CA GLY A 332 4.36 -6.52 3.23
C GLY A 332 3.62 -7.79 2.89
N SER A 333 3.18 -7.91 1.68
CA SER A 333 2.16 -8.81 1.17
C SER A 333 1.99 -10.08 2.03
N LYS A 334 0.95 -10.13 2.85
CA LYS A 334 0.53 -11.37 3.56
C LYS A 334 0.25 -12.53 2.58
N VAL A 335 0.26 -12.24 1.29
CA VAL A 335 -0.06 -13.15 0.20
C VAL A 335 1.19 -13.65 -0.54
N SER A 336 2.35 -12.99 -0.38
CA SER A 336 3.62 -13.40 -1.01
C SER A 336 4.76 -13.41 0.01
N ILE A 337 5.69 -14.32 -0.18
CA ILE A 337 6.94 -14.39 0.55
C ILE A 337 8.09 -13.99 -0.36
N LYS A 338 9.17 -13.48 0.22
CA LYS A 338 10.39 -13.18 -0.52
C LYS A 338 10.92 -14.47 -1.16
N CYS A 339 11.28 -14.43 -2.44
CA CYS A 339 11.83 -15.61 -3.12
C CYS A 339 13.18 -15.98 -2.49
N SER A 340 13.29 -17.20 -1.97
CA SER A 340 14.53 -17.69 -1.37
C SER A 340 15.66 -17.96 -2.38
N HIS A 341 15.34 -18.04 -3.68
CA HIS A 341 16.34 -18.29 -4.72
C HIS A 341 17.07 -17.01 -5.14
N CYS A 342 16.35 -15.90 -5.31
CA CYS A 342 16.96 -14.62 -5.73
C CYS A 342 16.88 -13.54 -4.64
N ASN A 343 16.45 -13.86 -3.43
CA ASN A 343 16.31 -12.93 -2.31
C ASN A 343 15.56 -11.63 -2.66
N GLY A 344 14.65 -11.72 -3.63
CA GLY A 344 13.88 -10.58 -4.13
C GLY A 344 14.54 -9.77 -5.23
N TYR A 345 15.77 -10.12 -5.65
CA TYR A 345 16.48 -9.40 -6.73
C TYR A 345 15.92 -9.66 -8.12
N GLY A 346 15.14 -10.74 -8.32
CA GLY A 346 14.58 -11.14 -9.62
C GLY A 346 15.61 -11.70 -10.59
N ARG A 347 16.88 -11.76 -10.21
CA ARG A 347 18.01 -12.31 -10.99
C ARG A 347 18.94 -13.06 -10.06
N VAL A 348 19.62 -14.05 -10.61
CA VAL A 348 20.71 -14.79 -9.96
C VAL A 348 21.95 -14.74 -10.85
N PRO A 349 23.16 -14.90 -10.30
CA PRO A 349 24.37 -15.04 -11.12
C PRO A 349 24.22 -16.18 -12.11
N SER A 350 24.75 -16.05 -13.33
CA SER A 350 24.80 -17.18 -14.24
C SER A 350 25.80 -18.23 -13.71
N THR A 351 25.51 -19.50 -13.96
CA THR A 351 26.37 -20.63 -13.56
C THR A 351 27.80 -20.45 -13.99
N HIS A 352 28.00 -20.03 -15.24
CA HIS A 352 29.32 -19.74 -15.79
C HIS A 352 30.06 -18.62 -15.06
N PHE A 353 29.37 -17.54 -14.71
CA PHE A 353 29.97 -16.44 -13.91
C PHE A 353 30.38 -16.93 -12.53
N LEU A 354 29.50 -17.69 -11.85
CA LEU A 354 29.71 -18.21 -10.53
C LEU A 354 30.87 -19.22 -10.50
N THR A 355 30.94 -20.15 -11.48
CA THR A 355 32.05 -21.12 -11.63
C THR A 355 33.37 -20.41 -11.75
N ASN A 356 33.45 -19.40 -12.64
CA ASN A 356 34.68 -18.64 -12.83
C ASN A 356 35.05 -17.82 -11.57
N GLN A 357 34.07 -17.32 -10.83
CA GLN A 357 34.30 -16.63 -9.58
C GLN A 357 34.87 -17.57 -8.52
N LEU A 358 34.29 -18.76 -8.37
CA LEU A 358 34.78 -19.78 -7.43
C LEU A 358 36.23 -20.18 -7.73
N VAL A 359 36.58 -20.37 -9.00
CA VAL A 359 37.96 -20.65 -9.39
C VAL A 359 38.94 -19.54 -8.99
N ARG A 360 38.59 -18.29 -9.28
CA ARG A 360 39.44 -17.13 -8.90
C ARG A 360 39.60 -16.98 -7.39
N VAL A 361 38.51 -17.14 -6.63
CA VAL A 361 38.56 -17.11 -5.17
C VAL A 361 39.43 -18.22 -4.62
N PHE A 362 39.30 -19.43 -5.17
CA PHE A 362 40.13 -20.55 -4.80
C PHE A 362 41.63 -20.31 -5.12
N GLU A 363 41.94 -19.76 -6.31
CA GLU A 363 43.32 -19.38 -6.68
C GLU A 363 43.93 -18.36 -5.73
N GLU A 364 43.15 -17.34 -5.33
CA GLU A 364 43.59 -16.32 -4.36
C GLU A 364 43.87 -16.93 -2.99
N LEU A 365 42.94 -17.72 -2.47
CA LEU A 365 43.07 -18.37 -1.16
C LEU A 365 44.25 -19.36 -1.09
N THR A 366 44.65 -19.95 -2.25
CA THR A 366 45.76 -20.90 -2.36
C THR A 366 47.05 -20.26 -2.84
N HIS A 367 47.09 -18.94 -3.06
CA HIS A 367 48.27 -18.23 -3.55
C HIS A 367 49.38 -18.18 -2.52
N ASP A 368 49.08 -17.97 -1.24
CA ASP A 368 50.01 -18.02 -0.15
C ASP A 368 50.48 -19.48 0.10
N LYS A 369 51.81 -19.70 0.07
CA LYS A 369 52.49 -20.99 0.13
C LYS A 369 52.24 -21.86 1.38
N LYS A 370 51.29 -21.50 2.25
CA LYS A 370 50.84 -22.37 3.33
C LYS A 370 49.95 -23.46 2.74
N LYS A 371 50.40 -24.71 2.79
CA LYS A 371 49.73 -25.93 2.30
C LYS A 371 48.47 -26.23 3.13
N GLU A 372 47.45 -25.45 2.93
CA GLU A 372 46.18 -25.61 3.65
C GLU A 372 45.14 -26.22 2.69
N ASN A 373 44.46 -27.26 3.12
CA ASN A 373 43.44 -27.90 2.34
C ASN A 373 42.17 -27.01 2.34
N ILE A 374 41.79 -26.50 1.16
CA ILE A 374 40.58 -25.73 0.97
C ILE A 374 39.55 -26.63 0.27
N HIS A 375 38.35 -26.65 0.79
CA HIS A 375 37.23 -27.42 0.28
C HIS A 375 36.16 -26.50 -0.26
N ILE A 376 35.63 -26.83 -1.43
CA ILE A 376 34.45 -26.16 -2.00
C ILE A 376 33.30 -27.15 -1.92
N LEU A 377 32.35 -26.89 -1.04
CA LEU A 377 31.10 -27.62 -0.98
C LEU A 377 30.13 -26.90 -1.91
N CYS A 378 29.52 -27.62 -2.82
CA CYS A 378 28.57 -27.06 -3.77
C CYS A 378 27.50 -28.08 -4.19
N SER A 379 26.44 -27.58 -4.81
CA SER A 379 25.42 -28.44 -5.42
C SER A 379 26.03 -29.35 -6.50
N SER A 380 25.37 -30.46 -6.80
CA SER A 380 25.75 -31.37 -7.87
C SER A 380 25.91 -30.66 -9.23
N HIS A 381 25.05 -29.68 -9.52
CA HIS A 381 25.12 -28.91 -10.77
C HIS A 381 26.40 -28.06 -10.85
N LEU A 382 26.75 -27.32 -9.82
CA LEU A 382 27.98 -26.52 -9.77
C LEU A 382 29.23 -27.42 -9.73
N GLY A 383 29.18 -28.53 -9.01
CA GLY A 383 30.28 -29.49 -8.94
C GLY A 383 30.64 -30.05 -10.32
N LEU A 384 29.67 -30.51 -11.07
CA LEU A 384 29.89 -31.00 -12.45
C LEU A 384 30.48 -29.94 -13.37
N LEU A 385 30.05 -28.69 -13.26
CA LEU A 385 30.58 -27.58 -14.07
C LEU A 385 32.03 -27.22 -13.68
N LEU A 386 32.37 -27.30 -12.38
CA LEU A 386 33.72 -27.08 -11.89
C LEU A 386 34.68 -28.20 -12.37
N GLU A 387 34.20 -29.45 -12.44
CA GLU A 387 34.96 -30.59 -12.93
C GLU A 387 35.18 -30.59 -14.47
N GLN A 388 34.14 -30.17 -15.23
CA GLN A 388 34.21 -30.11 -16.69
C GLN A 388 35.10 -29.00 -17.22
N ASN A 389 35.28 -27.92 -16.51
CA ASN A 389 36.17 -26.83 -16.88
C ASN A 389 37.64 -27.27 -16.66
N SER A 390 38.56 -26.77 -17.50
CA SER A 390 40.03 -26.92 -17.33
C SER A 390 40.54 -26.51 -15.94
N SER A 391 39.66 -26.04 -15.10
CA SER A 391 39.82 -25.68 -13.68
C SER A 391 40.06 -26.89 -12.79
N SER A 392 39.61 -28.10 -13.14
CA SER A 392 39.86 -29.31 -12.31
C SER A 392 41.35 -29.52 -12.03
N LYS A 393 42.23 -29.25 -13.00
CA LYS A 393 43.67 -29.32 -12.85
C LYS A 393 44.24 -28.31 -11.84
N ILE A 394 43.56 -27.20 -11.62
CA ILE A 394 43.96 -26.16 -10.64
C ILE A 394 43.68 -26.65 -9.22
N PHE A 395 42.52 -27.29 -9.00
CA PHE A 395 42.16 -27.85 -7.70
C PHE A 395 43.12 -28.98 -7.30
N GLU A 396 43.43 -29.90 -8.20
CA GLU A 396 44.36 -30.99 -7.96
C GLU A 396 45.78 -30.50 -7.64
N LYS A 397 46.31 -29.54 -8.42
CA LYS A 397 47.64 -28.99 -8.24
C LYS A 397 47.82 -28.22 -6.89
N ARG A 398 46.78 -27.64 -6.39
CA ARG A 398 46.78 -26.77 -5.19
C ARG A 398 46.18 -27.41 -3.94
N LYS A 399 45.97 -28.76 -3.94
CA LYS A 399 45.40 -29.52 -2.80
C LYS A 399 44.03 -29.03 -2.38
N GLY A 400 43.17 -28.61 -3.30
CA GLY A 400 41.77 -28.34 -3.09
C GLY A 400 40.91 -29.56 -3.39
N SER A 401 39.73 -29.62 -2.81
CA SER A 401 38.73 -30.61 -3.19
C SER A 401 37.38 -29.99 -3.40
N ILE A 402 36.64 -30.53 -4.35
CA ILE A 402 35.25 -30.22 -4.60
C ILE A 402 34.42 -31.31 -3.91
N ILE A 403 33.48 -30.91 -3.05
CA ILE A 403 32.60 -31.81 -2.33
C ILE A 403 31.18 -31.50 -2.77
N ILE A 404 30.48 -32.50 -3.31
CA ILE A 404 29.10 -32.36 -3.73
C ILE A 404 28.17 -32.64 -2.55
N ASP A 405 27.32 -31.66 -2.24
CA ASP A 405 26.25 -31.80 -1.24
C ASP A 405 24.90 -31.62 -1.94
N ASN A 406 24.12 -32.72 -2.00
CA ASN A 406 22.81 -32.74 -2.65
C ASN A 406 21.71 -31.98 -1.89
N GLU A 407 21.95 -31.54 -0.66
CA GLU A 407 21.04 -30.69 0.09
C GLU A 407 21.16 -29.21 -0.28
N LEU A 408 22.26 -28.82 -0.92
CA LEU A 408 22.47 -27.46 -1.43
C LEU A 408 21.61 -27.21 -2.68
N LYS A 409 21.05 -26.00 -2.79
CA LYS A 409 20.31 -25.59 -3.99
C LYS A 409 21.26 -25.39 -5.14
N GLU A 410 20.73 -25.35 -6.36
CA GLU A 410 21.46 -25.36 -7.62
C GLU A 410 22.68 -24.43 -7.72
N LEU A 411 22.61 -23.23 -7.11
CA LEU A 411 23.68 -22.23 -7.12
C LEU A 411 24.36 -22.01 -5.77
N ASP A 412 24.04 -22.83 -4.77
CA ASP A 412 24.59 -22.68 -3.43
C ASP A 412 25.99 -23.28 -3.33
N PHE A 413 26.87 -22.58 -2.60
CA PHE A 413 28.21 -23.03 -2.33
C PHE A 413 28.73 -22.58 -0.98
N ILE A 414 29.72 -23.29 -0.45
CA ILE A 414 30.48 -22.97 0.76
C ILE A 414 31.96 -23.21 0.47
N ILE A 415 32.81 -22.23 0.68
CA ILE A 415 34.26 -22.39 0.68
C ILE A 415 34.71 -22.47 2.12
N CYS A 416 35.34 -23.56 2.50
CA CYS A 416 35.81 -23.76 3.84
C CYS A 416 37.26 -24.29 3.89
N LYS A 417 37.92 -23.98 5.01
CA LYS A 417 39.24 -24.45 5.38
C LYS A 417 39.07 -25.27 6.64
N GLN A 418 39.28 -26.58 6.55
CA GLN A 418 38.93 -27.52 7.62
C GLN A 418 37.45 -27.37 7.98
N SER A 419 37.13 -26.79 9.13
CA SER A 419 35.75 -26.54 9.61
C SER A 419 35.35 -25.06 9.63
N GLU A 420 36.26 -24.17 9.20
CA GLU A 420 36.01 -22.74 9.17
C GLU A 420 35.49 -22.31 7.80
N VAL A 421 34.33 -21.63 7.78
CA VAL A 421 33.74 -21.08 6.56
C VAL A 421 34.47 -19.80 6.18
N ILE A 422 35.02 -19.76 4.97
CA ILE A 422 35.71 -18.57 4.44
C ILE A 422 34.75 -17.72 3.64
N LEU A 423 33.93 -18.35 2.78
CA LEU A 423 32.97 -17.67 1.91
C LEU A 423 31.78 -18.57 1.63
N THR A 424 30.60 -17.97 1.62
CA THR A 424 29.35 -18.67 1.26
C THR A 424 28.34 -17.68 0.70
N ASN A 425 27.41 -18.17 -0.12
CA ASN A 425 26.22 -17.40 -0.54
C ASN A 425 24.95 -17.81 0.23
N LEU A 426 25.07 -18.64 1.26
CA LEU A 426 23.95 -19.02 2.11
C LEU A 426 23.64 -17.94 3.14
N GLU A 427 22.37 -17.63 3.34
CA GLU A 427 21.91 -16.67 4.38
C GLU A 427 21.74 -17.29 5.78
N SER A 428 21.68 -18.63 5.85
CA SER A 428 21.50 -19.36 7.12
C SER A 428 22.86 -19.68 7.77
N GLU A 429 22.88 -19.70 9.10
CA GLU A 429 24.02 -20.22 9.85
C GLU A 429 24.32 -21.66 9.45
N ILE A 430 25.55 -21.91 9.06
CA ILE A 430 26.00 -23.24 8.64
C ILE A 430 26.38 -24.01 9.88
N ASN A 431 25.79 -25.20 10.06
CA ASN A 431 26.12 -26.06 11.18
C ASN A 431 27.57 -26.57 11.07
N PRO A 432 28.49 -26.20 11.99
CA PRO A 432 29.89 -26.59 11.94
C PRO A 432 30.11 -28.10 11.93
N ASP A 433 29.25 -28.88 12.63
CA ASP A 433 29.36 -30.34 12.70
C ASP A 433 29.10 -31.01 11.35
N LYS A 434 28.21 -30.43 10.53
CA LYS A 434 27.96 -30.91 9.17
C LYS A 434 29.20 -30.72 8.28
N LEU A 435 29.89 -29.59 8.40
CA LEU A 435 31.13 -29.30 7.65
C LEU A 435 32.26 -30.28 8.02
N ILE A 436 32.42 -30.58 9.31
CA ILE A 436 33.42 -31.52 9.81
C ILE A 436 33.17 -32.93 9.26
N ASN A 437 31.93 -33.36 9.21
CA ASN A 437 31.59 -34.70 8.71
C ASN A 437 31.82 -34.82 7.19
N LEU A 438 31.41 -33.83 6.40
CA LEU A 438 31.58 -33.82 4.95
C LEU A 438 33.08 -33.73 4.55
N THR A 439 33.89 -32.98 5.29
CA THR A 439 35.32 -32.88 5.03
C THR A 439 36.13 -34.10 5.46
N LYS A 440 35.62 -34.93 6.38
CA LYS A 440 36.24 -36.20 6.81
C LYS A 440 35.97 -37.35 5.83
N ILE A 441 34.80 -37.40 5.21
CA ILE A 441 34.38 -38.48 4.28
C ILE A 441 35.27 -38.52 3.04
N ASN A 442 35.81 -37.39 2.58
CA ASN A 442 36.70 -37.35 1.39
C ASN A 442 38.20 -37.59 1.70
N LYS A 443 38.55 -38.08 2.88
CA LYS A 443 39.95 -38.49 3.21
C LYS A 443 40.18 -39.99 3.09
N ASN A 444 39.19 -40.78 2.74
CA ASN A 444 39.27 -42.20 2.35
C ASN A 444 39.06 -42.27 0.82
#